data_19766954feaf00d1210878fa403eab07
#
_entry.id   19766954feaf00d1210878fa403eab07
#
_cell.length_a   1.000
_cell.length_b   1.000
_cell.length_c   1.000
_cell.angle_alpha   90.00
_cell.angle_beta   90.00
_cell.angle_gamma   90.00
#
_symmetry.space_group_name_H-M   'P 1'
#
loop_
_entity.id
_entity.type
_entity.pdbx_description
1 polymer ?
#
loop_
_entity_poly.entity_id
_entity_poly.type
_entity_poly.pdbx_seq_one_letter_code
_entity_poly.pdbx_strand_id
1 'polypeptide(L)'
;MKTSMTLGGIGPRLALLCLPYVILSVIVMVRYPEFFDLRFFDSSFIKVLGYVWLGLGMTFWIFSGIFFLKYFKAGKLITLGPFALCRNPIYSSIIVFIIPSLALIFHSGLIFSISLVLYIGFKISIHGESRLLRRAFGDEYNIYEKSVNEIVPFPRYLFRGKSVK
;
A
#
# COMPACT_ATOMS: atom_id res chain seq x y z
N MET A 1 6.42 17.57 -24.21
CA MET A 1 7.44 17.05 -23.25
C MET A 1 6.96 15.70 -22.73
N LYS A 2 7.60 14.60 -23.14
CA LYS A 2 7.31 13.28 -22.55
C LYS A 2 7.86 13.30 -21.12
N THR A 3 7.00 13.49 -20.13
CA THR A 3 7.35 13.22 -18.74
C THR A 3 7.64 11.73 -18.64
N SER A 4 8.90 11.38 -18.39
CA SER A 4 9.31 9.99 -18.19
C SER A 4 8.76 9.49 -16.87
N MET A 5 7.49 9.14 -16.84
CA MET A 5 6.93 8.34 -15.76
C MET A 5 7.57 6.97 -15.87
N THR A 6 8.43 6.63 -14.93
CA THR A 6 9.06 5.31 -14.89
C THR A 6 8.02 4.28 -14.45
N LEU A 7 7.98 3.15 -15.13
CA LEU A 7 7.12 2.00 -14.78
C LEU A 7 7.26 1.56 -13.31
N GLY A 8 8.40 1.85 -12.69
CA GLY A 8 8.66 1.51 -11.28
C GLY A 8 8.10 2.51 -10.26
N GLY A 9 7.65 3.71 -10.69
CA GLY A 9 7.18 4.76 -9.76
C GLY A 9 8.16 4.99 -8.59
N ILE A 10 7.63 5.03 -7.37
CA ILE A 10 8.43 5.14 -6.14
C ILE A 10 9.02 3.80 -5.65
N GLY A 11 8.67 2.67 -6.30
CA GLY A 11 9.02 1.31 -5.83
C GLY A 11 10.51 1.11 -5.54
N PRO A 12 11.43 1.41 -6.47
CA PRO A 12 12.86 1.26 -6.24
C PRO A 12 13.38 2.09 -5.07
N ARG A 13 12.89 3.33 -4.92
CA ARG A 13 13.26 4.22 -3.81
C ARG A 13 12.72 3.70 -2.48
N LEU A 14 11.49 3.23 -2.46
CA LEU A 14 10.86 2.63 -1.28
C LEU A 14 11.62 1.36 -0.86
N ALA A 15 11.96 0.50 -1.82
CA ALA A 15 12.75 -0.69 -1.56
C ALA A 15 14.11 -0.33 -0.95
N LEU A 16 14.84 0.61 -1.53
CA LEU A 16 16.15 1.04 -1.02
C LEU A 16 16.07 1.58 0.42
N LEU A 17 15.02 2.33 0.74
CA LEU A 17 14.83 2.90 2.08
C LEU A 17 14.43 1.84 3.13
N CYS A 18 13.60 0.88 2.75
CA CYS A 18 13.01 -0.05 3.72
C CYS A 18 13.74 -1.41 3.77
N LEU A 19 14.45 -1.80 2.70
CA LEU A 19 15.14 -3.08 2.61
C LEU A 19 16.12 -3.36 3.77
N PRO A 20 16.95 -2.40 4.23
CA PRO A 20 17.84 -2.64 5.36
C PRO A 20 17.07 -3.02 6.63
N TYR A 21 15.94 -2.35 6.90
CA TYR A 21 15.10 -2.68 8.04
C TYR A 21 14.44 -4.03 7.89
N VAL A 22 13.94 -4.38 6.70
CA VAL A 22 13.33 -5.68 6.43
C VAL A 22 14.34 -6.80 6.64
N ILE A 23 15.56 -6.66 6.12
CA ILE A 23 16.65 -7.64 6.31
C ILE A 23 16.97 -7.79 7.79
N LEU A 24 17.17 -6.67 8.51
CA LEU A 24 17.43 -6.69 9.94
C LEU A 24 16.31 -7.38 10.71
N SER A 25 15.05 -7.07 10.39
CA SER A 25 13.87 -7.68 11.03
C SER A 25 13.84 -9.20 10.82
N VAL A 26 14.16 -9.67 9.61
CA VAL A 26 14.21 -11.12 9.31
C VAL A 26 15.36 -11.78 10.10
N ILE A 27 16.54 -11.17 10.15
CA ILE A 27 17.67 -11.68 10.94
C ILE A 27 17.31 -11.79 12.43
N VAL A 28 16.73 -10.72 13.00
CA VAL A 28 16.30 -10.68 14.40
C VAL A 28 15.22 -11.73 14.68
N MET A 29 14.24 -11.89 13.80
CA MET A 29 13.18 -12.88 13.93
C MET A 29 13.72 -14.31 13.96
N VAL A 30 14.71 -14.61 13.09
CA VAL A 30 15.34 -15.94 13.03
C VAL A 30 16.23 -16.18 14.25
N ARG A 31 16.95 -15.15 14.72
CA ARG A 31 17.92 -15.28 15.82
C ARG A 31 17.25 -15.26 17.20
N TYR A 32 16.16 -14.50 17.32
CA TYR A 32 15.48 -14.25 18.60
C TYR A 32 13.95 -14.38 18.43
N PRO A 33 13.42 -15.57 18.10
CA PRO A 33 11.99 -15.75 17.79
C PRO A 33 11.08 -15.42 18.96
N GLU A 34 11.55 -15.54 20.20
CA GLU A 34 10.73 -15.35 21.40
C GLU A 34 10.46 -13.87 21.74
N PHE A 35 11.34 -12.95 21.30
CA PHE A 35 11.25 -11.54 21.71
C PHE A 35 10.05 -10.77 21.13
N PHE A 36 9.55 -11.19 19.96
CA PHE A 36 8.47 -10.52 19.24
C PHE A 36 7.26 -11.41 19.01
N ASP A 37 7.18 -12.47 19.83
CA ASP A 37 6.13 -13.46 19.73
C ASP A 37 4.82 -12.93 20.30
N LEU A 38 3.79 -12.89 19.45
CA LEU A 38 2.43 -12.51 19.81
C LEU A 38 1.53 -13.73 20.11
N ARG A 39 2.10 -14.90 20.42
CA ARG A 39 1.34 -16.12 20.78
C ARG A 39 0.39 -15.93 21.96
N PHE A 40 0.49 -14.81 22.69
CA PHE A 40 -0.52 -14.38 23.64
C PHE A 40 -1.94 -14.37 23.04
N PHE A 41 -2.03 -14.16 21.73
CA PHE A 41 -3.25 -14.21 20.94
C PHE A 41 -3.35 -15.48 20.08
N ASP A 42 -2.68 -16.59 20.48
CA ASP A 42 -2.70 -17.84 19.70
C ASP A 42 -4.10 -18.46 19.74
N SER A 43 -4.96 -17.95 18.89
CA SER A 43 -6.23 -18.56 18.57
C SER A 43 -6.25 -18.91 17.08
N SER A 44 -6.81 -20.08 16.78
CA SER A 44 -7.07 -20.49 15.39
C SER A 44 -7.85 -19.42 14.61
N PHE A 45 -8.67 -18.65 15.30
CA PHE A 45 -9.42 -17.53 14.76
C PHE A 45 -8.49 -16.44 14.17
N ILE A 46 -7.40 -16.07 14.88
CA ILE A 46 -6.46 -15.05 14.40
C ILE A 46 -5.73 -15.52 13.14
N LYS A 47 -5.34 -16.80 13.08
CA LYS A 47 -4.72 -17.39 11.88
C LYS A 47 -5.69 -17.36 10.70
N VAL A 48 -6.94 -17.78 10.92
CA VAL A 48 -7.99 -17.74 9.88
C VAL A 48 -8.19 -16.31 9.39
N LEU A 49 -8.30 -15.34 10.31
CA LEU A 49 -8.39 -13.92 9.95
C LEU A 49 -7.19 -13.46 9.12
N GLY A 50 -5.97 -13.88 9.48
CA GLY A 50 -4.75 -13.62 8.72
C GLY A 50 -4.82 -14.17 7.30
N TYR A 51 -5.27 -15.42 7.11
CA TYR A 51 -5.42 -16.00 5.77
C TYR A 51 -6.50 -15.31 4.93
N VAL A 52 -7.63 -14.96 5.52
CA VAL A 52 -8.69 -14.19 4.83
C VAL A 52 -8.15 -12.83 4.40
N TRP A 53 -7.43 -12.14 5.31
CA TRP A 53 -6.84 -10.83 5.03
C TRP A 53 -5.76 -10.90 3.94
N LEU A 54 -4.97 -11.97 3.94
CA LEU A 54 -3.99 -12.25 2.89
C LEU A 54 -4.66 -12.46 1.53
N GLY A 55 -5.73 -13.26 1.48
CA GLY A 55 -6.50 -13.48 0.27
C GLY A 55 -7.05 -12.19 -0.33
N LEU A 56 -7.64 -11.32 0.51
CA LEU A 56 -8.10 -9.99 0.10
C LEU A 56 -6.94 -9.13 -0.43
N GLY A 57 -5.81 -9.11 0.28
CA GLY A 57 -4.64 -8.35 -0.11
C GLY A 57 -4.04 -8.79 -1.44
N MET A 58 -3.90 -10.10 -1.65
CA MET A 58 -3.39 -10.68 -2.90
C MET A 58 -4.32 -10.38 -4.07
N THR A 59 -5.63 -10.55 -3.87
CA THR A 59 -6.63 -10.22 -4.89
C THR A 59 -6.54 -8.74 -5.25
N PHE A 60 -6.50 -7.86 -4.25
CA PHE A 60 -6.40 -6.42 -4.46
C PHE A 60 -5.10 -6.03 -5.17
N TRP A 61 -3.99 -6.68 -4.83
CA TRP A 61 -2.69 -6.48 -5.48
C TRP A 61 -2.70 -6.88 -6.96
N ILE A 62 -3.22 -8.07 -7.28
CA ILE A 62 -3.30 -8.59 -8.66
C ILE A 62 -4.16 -7.66 -9.52
N PHE A 63 -5.37 -7.31 -9.05
CA PHE A 63 -6.26 -6.40 -9.78
C PHE A 63 -5.62 -5.03 -9.99
N SER A 64 -4.95 -4.50 -8.97
CA SER A 64 -4.25 -3.21 -9.06
C SER A 64 -3.14 -3.24 -10.10
N GLY A 65 -2.36 -4.32 -10.14
CA GLY A 65 -1.31 -4.53 -11.13
C GLY A 65 -1.86 -4.64 -12.55
N ILE A 66 -2.93 -5.42 -12.75
CA ILE A 66 -3.59 -5.56 -14.06
C ILE A 66 -4.10 -4.20 -14.56
N PHE A 67 -4.82 -3.44 -13.70
CA PHE A 67 -5.30 -2.12 -14.04
C PHE A 67 -4.16 -1.15 -14.35
N PHE A 68 -3.11 -1.15 -13.54
CA PHE A 68 -1.94 -0.33 -13.77
C PHE A 68 -1.31 -0.63 -15.14
N LEU A 69 -0.98 -1.88 -15.42
CA LEU A 69 -0.34 -2.28 -16.68
C LEU A 69 -1.21 -1.96 -17.92
N LYS A 70 -2.54 -2.16 -17.79
CA LYS A 70 -3.49 -1.89 -18.88
C LYS A 70 -3.54 -0.40 -19.23
N TYR A 71 -3.63 0.48 -18.24
CA TYR A 71 -3.90 1.90 -18.44
C TYR A 71 -2.63 2.77 -18.43
N PHE A 72 -1.53 2.29 -17.86
CA PHE A 72 -0.26 3.04 -17.82
C PHE A 72 0.23 3.42 -19.23
N LYS A 73 0.14 2.49 -20.18
CA LYS A 73 0.54 2.72 -21.58
C LYS A 73 -0.32 3.77 -22.29
N ALA A 74 -1.53 4.01 -21.81
CA ALA A 74 -2.44 4.99 -22.41
C ALA A 74 -2.08 6.45 -22.06
N GLY A 75 -1.13 6.67 -21.14
CA GLY A 75 -0.70 8.02 -20.73
C GLY A 75 -1.80 8.86 -20.07
N LYS A 76 -2.87 8.21 -19.58
CA LYS A 76 -4.01 8.85 -18.91
C LYS A 76 -3.93 8.63 -17.39
N LEU A 77 -4.52 9.56 -16.64
CA LEU A 77 -4.69 9.39 -15.20
C LEU A 77 -5.61 8.19 -14.93
N ILE A 78 -5.14 7.25 -14.09
CA ILE A 78 -5.91 6.07 -13.73
C ILE A 78 -6.74 6.39 -12.49
N THR A 79 -8.07 6.45 -12.65
CA THR A 79 -9.02 6.79 -11.57
C THR A 79 -10.09 5.72 -11.36
N LEU A 80 -10.02 4.61 -12.13
CA LEU A 80 -11.01 3.54 -12.16
C LEU A 80 -10.54 2.28 -11.43
N GLY A 81 -11.50 1.40 -11.09
CA GLY A 81 -11.22 0.13 -10.43
C GLY A 81 -10.55 0.30 -9.06
N PRO A 82 -9.44 -0.39 -8.76
CA PRO A 82 -8.73 -0.25 -7.49
C PRO A 82 -8.27 1.18 -7.19
N PHE A 83 -7.98 1.98 -8.23
CA PHE A 83 -7.58 3.37 -8.12
C PHE A 83 -8.74 4.31 -7.73
N ALA A 84 -9.99 3.88 -7.85
CA ALA A 84 -11.13 4.59 -7.30
C ALA A 84 -11.25 4.43 -5.77
N LEU A 85 -10.67 3.37 -5.20
CA LEU A 85 -10.68 3.10 -3.76
C LEU A 85 -9.55 3.84 -3.03
N CYS A 86 -8.34 3.81 -3.60
CA CYS A 86 -7.20 4.60 -3.12
C CYS A 86 -6.25 4.92 -4.28
N ARG A 87 -5.47 6.00 -4.13
CA ARG A 87 -4.58 6.49 -5.19
C ARG A 87 -3.38 5.56 -5.46
N ASN A 88 -2.99 4.77 -4.46
CA ASN A 88 -1.83 3.89 -4.53
C ASN A 88 -2.19 2.44 -4.14
N PRO A 89 -3.07 1.77 -4.92
CA PRO A 89 -3.64 0.49 -4.52
C PRO A 89 -2.61 -0.64 -4.45
N ILE A 90 -1.55 -0.62 -5.27
CA ILE A 90 -0.45 -1.59 -5.21
C ILE A 90 0.29 -1.52 -3.87
N TYR A 91 0.63 -0.31 -3.40
CA TYR A 91 1.28 -0.11 -2.10
C TYR A 91 0.31 -0.36 -0.93
N SER A 92 -0.96 0.03 -1.10
CA SER A 92 -2.01 -0.26 -0.14
C SER A 92 -2.16 -1.76 0.12
N SER A 93 -2.18 -2.58 -0.93
CA SER A 93 -2.29 -4.03 -0.77
C SER A 93 -1.13 -4.63 0.03
N ILE A 94 0.08 -4.13 -0.14
CA ILE A 94 1.24 -4.61 0.60
C ILE A 94 1.20 -4.12 2.06
N ILE A 95 1.03 -2.81 2.27
CA ILE A 95 1.19 -2.17 3.59
C ILE A 95 -0.02 -2.43 4.50
N VAL A 96 -1.24 -2.43 3.94
CA VAL A 96 -2.47 -2.54 4.73
C VAL A 96 -2.95 -3.99 4.86
N PHE A 97 -2.68 -4.83 3.87
CA PHE A 97 -3.21 -6.19 3.84
C PHE A 97 -2.12 -7.26 3.98
N ILE A 98 -1.16 -7.35 3.03
CA ILE A 98 -0.24 -8.49 2.95
C ILE A 98 0.68 -8.56 4.16
N ILE A 99 1.40 -7.49 4.50
CA ILE A 99 2.34 -7.52 5.63
C ILE A 99 1.62 -7.72 6.97
N PRO A 100 0.51 -7.01 7.29
CA PRO A 100 -0.25 -7.29 8.51
C PRO A 100 -0.81 -8.70 8.58
N SER A 101 -1.26 -9.28 7.45
CA SER A 101 -1.73 -10.66 7.44
C SER A 101 -0.62 -11.67 7.78
N LEU A 102 0.58 -11.46 7.26
CA LEU A 102 1.74 -12.29 7.62
C LEU A 102 2.08 -12.14 9.11
N ALA A 103 1.98 -10.93 9.66
CA ALA A 103 2.16 -10.71 11.09
C ALA A 103 1.16 -11.52 11.94
N LEU A 104 -0.10 -11.59 11.52
CA LEU A 104 -1.13 -12.40 12.19
C LEU A 104 -0.87 -13.91 12.04
N ILE A 105 -0.51 -14.37 10.85
CA ILE A 105 -0.26 -15.79 10.56
C ILE A 105 0.95 -16.31 11.34
N PHE A 106 2.04 -15.52 11.37
CA PHE A 106 3.29 -15.88 12.05
C PHE A 106 3.34 -15.41 13.50
N HIS A 107 2.29 -14.77 14.03
CA HIS A 107 2.23 -14.22 15.39
C HIS A 107 3.44 -13.32 15.73
N SER A 108 3.90 -12.51 14.78
CA SER A 108 5.11 -11.73 14.92
C SER A 108 4.86 -10.22 14.92
N GLY A 109 5.08 -9.57 16.06
CA GLY A 109 5.05 -8.12 16.19
C GLY A 109 6.12 -7.42 15.33
N LEU A 110 7.24 -8.11 15.08
CA LEU A 110 8.30 -7.58 14.23
C LEU A 110 7.86 -7.49 12.78
N ILE A 111 7.12 -8.49 12.27
CA ILE A 111 6.54 -8.41 10.90
C ILE A 111 5.54 -7.25 10.84
N PHE A 112 4.74 -7.03 11.88
CA PHE A 112 3.81 -5.91 11.92
C PHE A 112 4.55 -4.55 11.85
N SER A 113 5.70 -4.43 12.52
CA SER A 113 6.51 -3.21 12.45
C SER A 113 7.06 -2.90 11.06
N ILE A 114 7.28 -3.92 10.22
CA ILE A 114 7.66 -3.75 8.80
C ILE A 114 6.58 -2.94 8.05
N SER A 115 5.29 -3.22 8.32
CA SER A 115 4.20 -2.45 7.71
C SER A 115 4.28 -0.97 8.06
N LEU A 116 4.60 -0.63 9.31
CA LEU A 116 4.75 0.75 9.76
C LEU A 116 5.94 1.45 9.07
N VAL A 117 7.08 0.76 8.99
CA VAL A 117 8.28 1.30 8.32
C VAL A 117 8.04 1.51 6.83
N LEU A 118 7.37 0.55 6.16
CA LEU A 118 6.96 0.70 4.75
C LEU A 118 6.00 1.87 4.56
N TYR A 119 5.06 2.09 5.49
CA TYR A 119 4.15 3.23 5.44
C TYR A 119 4.91 4.56 5.56
N ILE A 120 5.85 4.67 6.49
CA ILE A 120 6.67 5.88 6.67
C ILE A 120 7.53 6.12 5.42
N GLY A 121 8.22 5.09 4.92
CA GLY A 121 9.01 5.16 3.69
C GLY A 121 8.18 5.54 2.46
N PHE A 122 6.95 5.01 2.36
CA PHE A 122 5.99 5.40 1.36
C PHE A 122 5.64 6.88 1.45
N LYS A 123 5.30 7.39 2.65
CA LYS A 123 4.98 8.81 2.86
C LYS A 123 6.12 9.75 2.47
N ILE A 124 7.36 9.38 2.76
CA ILE A 124 8.54 10.14 2.36
C ILE A 124 8.69 10.15 0.82
N SER A 125 8.45 9.02 0.18
CA SER A 125 8.73 8.82 -1.25
C SER A 125 7.64 9.38 -2.17
N ILE A 126 6.36 9.32 -1.75
CA ILE A 126 5.20 9.64 -2.61
C ILE A 126 5.09 11.11 -3.00
N HIS A 127 5.64 12.03 -2.21
CA HIS A 127 5.57 13.47 -2.47
C HIS A 127 6.16 13.86 -3.84
N GLY A 128 7.20 13.16 -4.28
CA GLY A 128 7.81 13.39 -5.61
C GLY A 128 6.89 13.00 -6.74
N GLU A 129 6.28 11.82 -6.65
CA GLU A 129 5.35 11.30 -7.65
C GLU A 129 4.08 12.15 -7.73
N SER A 130 3.49 12.52 -6.59
CA SER A 130 2.32 13.40 -6.55
C SER A 130 2.58 14.76 -7.23
N ARG A 131 3.78 15.33 -7.08
CA ARG A 131 4.17 16.56 -7.79
C ARG A 131 4.25 16.37 -9.30
N LEU A 132 4.79 15.23 -9.76
CA LEU A 132 4.87 14.90 -11.18
C LEU A 132 3.47 14.71 -11.78
N LEU A 133 2.57 14.01 -11.06
CA LEU A 133 1.19 13.81 -11.47
C LEU A 133 0.42 15.14 -11.57
N ARG A 134 0.59 16.06 -10.60
CA ARG A 134 -0.01 17.40 -10.67
C ARG A 134 0.49 18.20 -11.86
N ARG A 135 1.78 18.10 -12.19
CA ARG A 135 2.33 18.77 -13.38
C ARG A 135 1.84 18.17 -14.68
N ALA A 136 1.62 16.85 -14.71
CA ALA A 136 1.18 16.14 -15.91
C ALA A 136 -0.32 16.28 -16.19
N PHE A 137 -1.16 16.23 -15.14
CA PHE A 137 -2.63 16.15 -15.26
C PHE A 137 -3.37 17.35 -14.66
N GLY A 138 -2.66 18.31 -14.05
CA GLY A 138 -3.24 19.57 -13.58
C GLY A 138 -4.47 19.38 -12.66
N ASP A 139 -5.57 20.03 -13.03
CA ASP A 139 -6.81 20.03 -12.24
C ASP A 139 -7.48 18.67 -12.16
N GLU A 140 -7.34 17.81 -13.16
CA GLU A 140 -7.87 16.45 -13.11
C GLU A 140 -7.26 15.68 -11.94
N TYR A 141 -5.93 15.76 -11.74
CA TYR A 141 -5.29 15.15 -10.59
C TYR A 141 -5.69 15.80 -9.27
N ASN A 142 -5.83 17.13 -9.22
CA ASN A 142 -6.23 17.85 -8.01
C ASN A 142 -7.63 17.42 -7.52
N ILE A 143 -8.58 17.22 -8.43
CA ILE A 143 -9.94 16.73 -8.12
C ILE A 143 -9.86 15.30 -7.62
N TYR A 144 -9.12 14.44 -8.31
CA TYR A 144 -8.92 13.04 -7.94
C TYR A 144 -8.26 12.92 -6.55
N GLU A 145 -7.21 13.70 -6.28
CA GLU A 145 -6.51 13.70 -5.00
C GLU A 145 -7.41 14.10 -3.81
N LYS A 146 -8.35 15.01 -4.03
CA LYS A 146 -9.33 15.43 -3.00
C LYS A 146 -10.41 14.38 -2.75
N SER A 147 -10.77 13.60 -3.76
CA SER A 147 -11.87 12.62 -3.70
C SER A 147 -11.45 11.25 -3.19
N VAL A 148 -10.17 10.87 -3.35
CA VAL A 148 -9.67 9.52 -3.07
C VAL A 148 -8.55 9.55 -2.04
N ASN A 149 -8.56 8.61 -1.09
CA ASN A 149 -7.50 8.47 -0.11
C ASN A 149 -6.16 8.06 -0.76
N GLU A 150 -5.06 8.35 -0.09
CA GLU A 150 -3.74 8.05 -0.61
C GLU A 150 -3.42 6.56 -0.60
N ILE A 151 -3.68 5.87 0.52
CA ILE A 151 -3.33 4.46 0.73
C ILE A 151 -4.46 3.65 1.35
N VAL A 152 -5.35 4.27 2.15
CA VAL A 152 -6.48 3.56 2.75
C VAL A 152 -7.53 3.29 1.67
N PRO A 153 -7.92 2.03 1.42
CA PRO A 153 -8.79 1.67 0.28
C PRO A 153 -10.27 1.93 0.60
N PHE A 154 -10.55 3.15 1.04
CA PHE A 154 -11.92 3.65 1.25
C PHE A 154 -12.07 5.00 0.57
N PRO A 155 -13.00 5.16 -0.37
CA PRO A 155 -13.21 6.43 -1.04
C PRO A 155 -13.77 7.46 -0.06
N ARG A 156 -13.21 8.67 -0.08
CA ARG A 156 -13.58 9.75 0.86
C ARG A 156 -15.05 10.18 0.79
N TYR A 157 -15.71 9.97 -0.34
CA TYR A 157 -17.11 10.35 -0.49
C TYR A 157 -18.07 9.54 0.42
N LEU A 158 -17.67 8.36 0.88
CA LEU A 158 -18.43 7.56 1.84
C LEU A 158 -18.47 8.21 3.24
N PHE A 159 -17.49 9.04 3.57
CA PHE A 159 -17.39 9.75 4.85
C PHE A 159 -17.80 11.23 4.76
N ARG A 160 -17.95 11.77 3.56
CA ARG A 160 -18.54 13.09 3.35
C ARG A 160 -20.04 12.92 3.30
N GLY A 161 -20.69 13.01 4.46
CA GLY A 161 -22.13 13.23 4.56
C GLY A 161 -22.50 14.36 3.61
N LYS A 162 -23.58 14.16 2.85
CA LYS A 162 -24.15 15.05 1.84
C LYS A 162 -23.99 16.52 2.24
N SER A 163 -23.04 17.21 1.64
CA SER A 163 -23.03 18.65 1.55
C SER A 163 -22.64 19.00 0.12
N VAL A 164 -23.62 18.82 -0.76
CA VAL A 164 -23.64 19.52 -2.05
C VAL A 164 -25.05 20.06 -2.16
N LYS A 165 -25.17 21.34 -1.83
CA LYS A 165 -26.17 22.22 -2.45
C LYS A 165 -25.47 22.94 -3.58
#